data_e2b4a77da6d5b2000f38a8ccad2eed38
#
_entry.id   e2b4a77da6d5b2000f38a8ccad2eed38
#
_cell.length_a   1.000
_cell.length_b   1.000
_cell.length_c   1.000
_cell.angle_alpha   90.00
_cell.angle_beta   90.00
_cell.angle_gamma   90.00
#
_symmetry.space_group_name_H-M   'P 1'
#
loop_
_entity.id
_entity.type
_entity.pdbx_description
1 polymer ?
#
loop_
_entity_poly.entity_id
_entity_poly.type
_entity_poly.pdbx_seq_one_letter_code
_entity_poly.pdbx_strand_id
1 'polypeptide(L)'
;MYILVVGAGKVGYFLAKRLSLSKHTVSIVEKDRALCETIVKDIEALVINGDGCDPRVLEEAGIERADVVAAVTGDDEDNLIICQLAKERFKIQRTVGRVNNPDNEHTFAELGIDVPVDSTKIIAKII
;
A
#
# COMPACT_ATOMS: atom_id res chain seq x y z
N MET A 1 0.46 15.49 0.61
CA MET A 1 -0.17 14.56 -0.37
C MET A 1 -1.18 13.66 0.32
N TYR A 2 -2.10 13.13 -0.43
CA TYR A 2 -3.02 12.08 0.04
C TYR A 2 -2.43 10.72 -0.35
N ILE A 3 -2.16 9.87 0.63
CA ILE A 3 -1.50 8.58 0.43
C ILE A 3 -2.39 7.47 0.97
N LEU A 4 -2.72 6.51 0.12
CA LEU A 4 -3.46 5.32 0.51
C LEU A 4 -2.47 4.17 0.73
N VAL A 5 -2.44 3.65 1.95
CA VAL A 5 -1.60 2.51 2.31
C VAL A 5 -2.49 1.27 2.44
N VAL A 6 -2.19 0.23 1.69
CA VAL A 6 -2.91 -1.04 1.78
C VAL A 6 -2.03 -2.07 2.43
N GLY A 7 -2.48 -2.59 3.56
CA GLY A 7 -1.72 -3.49 4.41
C GLY A 7 -1.13 -2.75 5.60
N ALA A 8 -1.45 -3.22 6.80
CA ALA A 8 -1.01 -2.59 8.05
C ALA A 8 -0.29 -3.58 8.97
N GLY A 9 0.39 -4.53 8.38
CA GLY A 9 1.37 -5.33 9.09
C GLY A 9 2.55 -4.43 9.49
N LYS A 10 3.67 -5.02 9.84
CA LYS A 10 4.81 -4.26 10.36
C LYS A 10 5.25 -3.11 9.45
N VAL A 11 5.39 -3.38 8.16
CA VAL A 11 5.84 -2.35 7.21
C VAL A 11 4.77 -1.26 7.03
N GLY A 12 3.54 -1.66 6.77
CA GLY A 12 2.45 -0.71 6.53
C GLY A 12 2.13 0.15 7.74
N TYR A 13 2.15 -0.43 8.93
CA TYR A 13 1.92 0.31 10.17
C TYR A 13 2.94 1.44 10.35
N PHE A 14 4.23 1.12 10.28
CA PHE A 14 5.27 2.13 10.48
C PHE A 14 5.33 3.14 9.34
N LEU A 15 5.07 2.68 8.11
CA LEU A 15 4.98 3.59 6.96
C LEU A 15 3.86 4.62 7.16
N ALA A 16 2.67 4.16 7.49
CA ALA A 16 1.52 5.03 7.69
C ALA A 16 1.75 6.01 8.84
N LYS A 17 2.34 5.54 9.93
CA LYS A 17 2.67 6.37 11.07
C LYS A 17 3.65 7.48 10.69
N ARG A 18 4.71 7.13 9.98
CA ARG A 18 5.72 8.08 9.54
C ARG A 18 5.13 9.13 8.59
N LEU A 19 4.32 8.70 7.63
CA LEU A 19 3.68 9.60 6.68
C LEU A 19 2.71 10.56 7.37
N SER A 20 1.93 10.05 8.32
CA SER A 20 0.99 10.86 9.09
C SER A 20 1.72 11.94 9.89
N LEU A 21 2.85 11.59 10.51
CA LEU A 21 3.67 12.55 11.26
C LEU A 21 4.36 13.56 10.36
N SER A 22 4.55 13.25 9.09
CA SER A 22 5.15 14.16 8.10
C SER A 22 4.11 15.04 7.40
N LYS A 23 2.93 15.18 7.98
CA LYS A 23 1.84 16.05 7.49
C LYS A 23 1.20 15.61 6.18
N HIS A 24 1.34 14.36 5.82
CA HIS A 24 0.56 13.79 4.72
C HIS A 24 -0.81 13.36 5.25
N THR A 25 -1.81 13.43 4.40
CA THR A 25 -3.11 12.82 4.70
C THR A 25 -3.02 11.36 4.33
N VAL A 26 -3.30 10.47 5.28
CA VAL A 26 -3.14 9.03 5.11
C VAL A 26 -4.46 8.31 5.30
N SER A 27 -4.77 7.37 4.42
CA SER A 27 -5.81 6.39 4.64
C SER A 27 -5.19 5.00 4.58
N ILE A 28 -5.77 4.07 5.32
CA ILE A 28 -5.26 2.71 5.47
C ILE A 28 -6.39 1.74 5.19
N VAL A 29 -6.08 0.71 4.38
CA VAL A 29 -6.96 -0.43 4.18
C VAL A 29 -6.28 -1.65 4.76
N GLU A 30 -6.96 -2.35 5.65
CA GLU A 30 -6.44 -3.55 6.31
C GLU A 30 -7.53 -4.59 6.49
N LYS A 31 -7.24 -5.85 6.16
CA LYS A 31 -8.19 -6.96 6.29
C LYS A 31 -8.44 -7.37 7.74
N ASP A 32 -7.40 -7.32 8.56
CA ASP A 32 -7.47 -7.78 9.94
C ASP A 32 -8.13 -6.74 10.82
N ARG A 33 -9.31 -7.07 11.32
CA ARG A 33 -10.09 -6.16 12.14
C ARG A 33 -9.37 -5.74 13.43
N ALA A 34 -8.67 -6.68 14.06
CA ALA A 34 -7.93 -6.38 15.30
C ALA A 34 -6.81 -5.37 15.04
N LEU A 35 -6.09 -5.51 13.92
CA LEU A 35 -5.09 -4.52 13.53
C LEU A 35 -5.72 -3.15 13.28
N CYS A 36 -6.86 -3.10 12.62
CA CYS A 36 -7.57 -1.84 12.40
C CYS A 36 -7.92 -1.14 13.71
N GLU A 37 -8.39 -1.88 14.69
CA GLU A 37 -8.75 -1.35 16.01
C GLU A 37 -7.54 -0.77 16.74
N THR A 38 -6.38 -1.39 16.59
CA THR A 38 -5.13 -0.88 17.16
C THR A 38 -4.66 0.38 16.46
N ILE A 39 -4.68 0.37 15.14
CA ILE A 39 -4.19 1.48 14.30
C ILE A 39 -4.99 2.76 14.54
N VAL A 40 -6.29 2.64 14.63
CA VAL A 40 -7.18 3.80 14.86
C VAL A 40 -6.79 4.58 16.11
N LYS A 41 -6.26 3.91 17.11
CA LYS A 41 -5.83 4.54 18.37
C LYS A 41 -4.47 5.21 18.27
N ASP A 42 -3.62 4.73 17.36
CA ASP A 42 -2.21 5.13 17.32
C ASP A 42 -1.87 6.10 16.19
N ILE A 43 -2.63 6.08 15.11
CA ILE A 43 -2.31 6.83 13.89
C ILE A 43 -3.50 7.70 13.51
N GLU A 44 -3.23 8.96 13.21
CA GLU A 44 -4.23 9.85 12.67
C GLU A 44 -4.42 9.57 11.18
N ALA A 45 -5.37 8.71 10.87
CA ALA A 45 -5.67 8.27 9.51
C ALA A 45 -7.10 7.76 9.43
N LEU A 46 -7.66 7.78 8.22
CA LEU A 46 -8.89 7.05 7.92
C LEU A 46 -8.53 5.57 7.80
N VAL A 47 -9.14 4.72 8.59
CA VAL A 47 -8.87 3.28 8.57
C VAL A 47 -10.12 2.54 8.09
N ILE A 48 -9.97 1.79 7.01
CA ILE A 48 -11.04 0.97 6.43
C ILE A 48 -10.67 -0.51 6.62
N ASN A 49 -11.54 -1.25 7.29
CA ASN A 49 -11.40 -2.69 7.44
C ASN A 49 -11.97 -3.38 6.20
N GLY A 50 -11.14 -3.92 5.37
CA GLY A 50 -11.58 -4.59 4.15
C GLY A 50 -10.44 -5.12 3.31
N ASP A 51 -10.81 -5.76 2.19
CA ASP A 51 -9.86 -6.31 1.24
C ASP A 51 -9.51 -5.26 0.18
N GLY A 52 -8.24 -4.90 0.12
CA GLY A 52 -7.74 -3.92 -0.86
C GLY A 52 -7.85 -4.38 -2.31
N CYS A 53 -8.13 -5.65 -2.57
CA CYS A 53 -8.40 -6.14 -3.92
C CYS A 53 -9.84 -5.87 -4.36
N ASP A 54 -10.69 -5.38 -3.46
CA ASP A 54 -12.06 -4.98 -3.78
C ASP A 54 -12.10 -3.49 -4.10
N PRO A 55 -12.44 -3.10 -5.34
CA PRO A 55 -12.48 -1.68 -5.73
C PRO A 55 -13.39 -0.83 -4.85
N ARG A 56 -14.47 -1.40 -4.32
CA ARG A 56 -15.41 -0.66 -3.45
C ARG A 56 -14.75 -0.27 -2.13
N VAL A 57 -13.89 -1.13 -1.60
CA VAL A 57 -13.12 -0.85 -0.39
C VAL A 57 -12.14 0.28 -0.64
N LEU A 58 -11.46 0.25 -1.77
CA LEU A 58 -10.53 1.32 -2.16
C LEU A 58 -11.27 2.66 -2.32
N GLU A 59 -12.46 2.64 -2.88
CA GLU A 59 -13.29 3.84 -3.01
C GLU A 59 -13.69 4.41 -1.64
N GLU A 60 -14.06 3.54 -0.70
CA GLU A 60 -14.35 3.98 0.68
C GLU A 60 -13.15 4.63 1.34
N ALA A 61 -11.95 4.17 1.02
CA ALA A 61 -10.71 4.73 1.54
C ALA A 61 -10.28 6.01 0.81
N GLY A 62 -11.03 6.45 -0.18
CA GLY A 62 -10.77 7.70 -0.88
C GLY A 62 -9.72 7.60 -1.97
N ILE A 63 -9.57 6.44 -2.61
CA ILE A 63 -8.56 6.25 -3.66
C ILE A 63 -8.67 7.28 -4.78
N GLU A 64 -9.88 7.77 -5.07
CA GLU A 64 -10.08 8.76 -6.13
C GLU A 64 -9.35 10.07 -5.86
N ARG A 65 -9.06 10.37 -4.61
CA ARG A 65 -8.33 11.57 -4.20
C ARG A 65 -6.85 11.30 -3.94
N ALA A 66 -6.41 10.05 -4.02
CA ALA A 66 -5.06 9.69 -3.66
C ALA A 66 -4.04 10.11 -4.71
N ASP A 67 -2.93 10.64 -4.24
CA ASP A 67 -1.78 10.95 -5.09
C ASP A 67 -0.88 9.72 -5.26
N VAL A 68 -0.81 8.90 -4.22
CA VAL A 68 0.02 7.69 -4.17
C VAL A 68 -0.77 6.54 -3.54
N VAL A 69 -0.63 5.36 -4.11
CA VAL A 69 -1.12 4.12 -3.52
C VAL A 69 0.09 3.23 -3.24
N ALA A 70 0.25 2.82 -1.99
CA ALA A 70 1.30 1.92 -1.56
C ALA A 70 0.70 0.59 -1.10
N ALA A 71 0.91 -0.47 -1.87
CA ALA A 71 0.47 -1.81 -1.54
C ALA A 71 1.63 -2.55 -0.86
N VAL A 72 1.51 -2.73 0.45
CA VAL A 72 2.60 -3.26 1.29
C VAL A 72 2.16 -4.43 2.16
N THR A 73 1.23 -5.24 1.65
CA THR A 73 0.82 -6.47 2.32
C THR A 73 1.92 -7.53 2.25
N GLY A 74 1.77 -8.61 3.00
CA GLY A 74 2.69 -9.74 2.92
C GLY A 74 2.49 -10.65 1.72
N ASP A 75 1.55 -10.34 0.83
CA ASP A 75 1.18 -11.16 -0.31
C ASP A 75 1.45 -10.41 -1.62
N ASP A 76 2.37 -10.96 -2.43
CA ASP A 76 2.77 -10.31 -3.69
C ASP A 76 1.63 -10.25 -4.71
N GLU A 77 0.78 -11.28 -4.77
CA GLU A 77 -0.37 -11.27 -5.67
C GLU A 77 -1.32 -10.13 -5.33
N ASP A 78 -1.64 -9.98 -4.05
CA ASP A 78 -2.51 -8.90 -3.60
C ASP A 78 -1.90 -7.54 -3.93
N ASN A 79 -0.61 -7.36 -3.65
CA ASN A 79 0.08 -6.10 -3.94
C ASN A 79 0.03 -5.76 -5.42
N LEU A 80 0.21 -6.75 -6.28
CA LEU A 80 0.13 -6.56 -7.71
C LEU A 80 -1.28 -6.16 -8.16
N ILE A 81 -2.30 -6.86 -7.68
CA ILE A 81 -3.70 -6.57 -8.01
C ILE A 81 -4.08 -5.16 -7.56
N ILE A 82 -3.72 -4.78 -6.34
CA ILE A 82 -4.01 -3.46 -5.79
C ILE A 82 -3.38 -2.36 -6.65
N CYS A 83 -2.11 -2.52 -6.98
CA CYS A 83 -1.41 -1.54 -7.81
C CYS A 83 -1.99 -1.45 -9.22
N GLN A 84 -2.40 -2.58 -9.80
CA GLN A 84 -3.04 -2.58 -11.12
C GLN A 84 -4.40 -1.90 -11.09
N LEU A 85 -5.22 -2.15 -10.06
CA LEU A 85 -6.49 -1.45 -9.89
C LEU A 85 -6.26 0.05 -9.75
N ALA A 86 -5.30 0.43 -8.92
CA ALA A 86 -4.97 1.84 -8.72
C ALA A 86 -4.58 2.51 -10.04
N LYS A 87 -3.72 1.87 -10.80
CA LYS A 87 -3.19 2.44 -12.05
C LYS A 87 -4.22 2.44 -13.18
N GLU A 88 -4.84 1.31 -13.43
CA GLU A 88 -5.70 1.13 -14.60
C GLU A 88 -7.11 1.63 -14.40
N ARG A 89 -7.70 1.35 -13.25
CA ARG A 89 -9.10 1.75 -12.98
C ARG A 89 -9.20 3.17 -12.43
N PHE A 90 -8.33 3.53 -11.50
CA PHE A 90 -8.42 4.81 -10.80
C PHE A 90 -7.44 5.86 -11.30
N LYS A 91 -6.56 5.49 -12.23
CA LYS A 91 -5.61 6.42 -12.87
C LYS A 91 -4.69 7.12 -11.87
N ILE A 92 -4.29 6.41 -10.82
CA ILE A 92 -3.40 6.95 -9.80
C ILE A 92 -2.04 7.24 -10.42
N GLN A 93 -1.51 8.41 -10.10
CA GLN A 93 -0.27 8.90 -10.69
C GLN A 93 0.95 8.08 -10.28
N ARG A 94 0.99 7.60 -9.03
CA ARG A 94 2.13 6.85 -8.53
C ARG A 94 1.69 5.65 -7.71
N THR A 95 2.18 4.48 -8.10
CA THR A 95 1.94 3.22 -7.39
C THR A 95 3.25 2.67 -6.86
N VAL A 96 3.23 2.25 -5.61
CA VAL A 96 4.37 1.61 -4.94
C VAL A 96 3.93 0.22 -4.51
N GLY A 97 4.63 -0.80 -4.95
CA GLY A 97 4.28 -2.19 -4.62
C GLY A 97 5.44 -2.89 -3.92
N ARG A 98 5.18 -3.41 -2.72
CA ARG A 98 6.16 -4.23 -2.01
C ARG A 98 6.27 -5.59 -2.68
N VAL A 99 7.49 -6.01 -2.95
CA VAL A 99 7.80 -7.34 -3.49
C VAL A 99 8.44 -8.17 -2.37
N ASN A 100 7.69 -9.16 -1.89
CA ASN A 100 8.18 -10.04 -0.82
C ASN A 100 9.08 -11.15 -1.36
N ASN A 101 8.74 -11.70 -2.53
CA ASN A 101 9.58 -12.68 -3.22
C ASN A 101 10.32 -12.00 -4.38
N PRO A 102 11.67 -11.92 -4.31
CA PRO A 102 12.46 -11.25 -5.36
C PRO A 102 12.20 -11.76 -6.78
N ASP A 103 11.77 -13.01 -6.93
CA ASP A 103 11.45 -13.58 -8.24
C ASP A 103 10.29 -12.87 -8.92
N ASN A 104 9.45 -12.16 -8.17
CA ASN A 104 8.29 -11.45 -8.69
C ASN A 104 8.59 -10.01 -9.14
N GLU A 105 9.78 -9.49 -8.88
CA GLU A 105 10.12 -8.10 -9.21
C GLU A 105 9.94 -7.78 -10.69
N HIS A 106 10.40 -8.68 -11.55
CA HIS A 106 10.29 -8.50 -12.98
C HIS A 106 8.84 -8.40 -13.43
N THR A 107 7.96 -9.24 -12.88
CA THR A 107 6.53 -9.23 -13.19
C THR A 107 5.89 -7.90 -12.79
N PHE A 108 6.24 -7.37 -11.61
CA PHE A 108 5.75 -6.07 -11.17
C PHE A 108 6.14 -4.96 -12.14
N ALA A 109 7.41 -4.94 -12.53
CA ALA A 109 7.92 -3.94 -13.47
C ALA A 109 7.23 -4.05 -14.83
N GLU A 110 7.07 -5.26 -15.37
CA GLU A 110 6.42 -5.50 -16.66
C GLU A 110 4.95 -5.06 -16.67
N LEU A 111 4.25 -5.24 -15.53
CA LEU A 111 2.84 -4.87 -15.42
C LEU A 111 2.63 -3.41 -15.05
N GLY A 112 3.69 -2.62 -15.07
CA GLY A 112 3.60 -1.16 -14.99
C GLY A 112 3.45 -0.59 -13.59
N ILE A 113 3.86 -1.35 -12.55
CA ILE A 113 3.95 -0.78 -11.20
C ILE A 113 5.08 0.24 -11.21
N ASP A 114 4.80 1.48 -10.82
CA ASP A 114 5.78 2.56 -10.94
C ASP A 114 7.03 2.33 -10.11
N VAL A 115 6.85 1.87 -8.87
CA VAL A 115 7.97 1.59 -7.97
C VAL A 115 7.78 0.23 -7.28
N PRO A 116 8.31 -0.85 -7.85
CA PRO A 116 8.38 -2.12 -7.13
C PRO A 116 9.51 -2.06 -6.11
N VAL A 117 9.20 -2.39 -4.85
CA VAL A 117 10.19 -2.31 -3.76
C VAL A 117 10.54 -3.70 -3.28
N ASP A 118 11.74 -4.14 -3.59
CA ASP A 118 12.32 -5.40 -3.14
C ASP A 118 13.39 -5.11 -2.10
N SER A 119 13.04 -5.24 -0.82
CA SER A 119 13.95 -4.92 0.28
C SER A 119 15.16 -5.87 0.32
N THR A 120 14.98 -7.12 -0.07
CA THR A 120 16.08 -8.09 -0.13
C THR A 120 17.14 -7.64 -1.13
N LYS A 121 16.72 -7.20 -2.31
CA LYS A 121 17.61 -6.70 -3.34
C LYS A 121 18.35 -5.43 -2.89
N ILE A 122 17.63 -4.53 -2.23
CA ILE A 122 18.23 -3.29 -1.73
C ILE A 122 19.32 -3.59 -0.70
N ILE A 123 19.02 -4.45 0.25
CA ILE A 123 19.97 -4.84 1.29
C ILE A 123 21.20 -5.53 0.67
N ALA A 124 20.98 -6.44 -0.28
CA ALA A 124 22.06 -7.16 -0.95
C ALA A 124 23.01 -6.20 -1.67
N LYS A 125 22.50 -5.13 -2.27
CA LYS A 125 23.33 -4.14 -2.95
C LYS A 125 24.22 -3.33 -2.00
N ILE A 126 23.77 -3.15 -0.76
CA ILE A 126 24.51 -2.40 0.24
C ILE A 126 25.69 -3.21 0.78
N ILE A 127 25.55 -4.53 0.87
CA ILE A 127 26.61 -5.42 1.36
C ILE A 127 27.72 -5.59 0.31
#